data_de9aee443bd74d3059d89105d2ab2350
#
_entry.id   de9aee443bd74d3059d89105d2ab2350
#
_cell.length_a   1.000
_cell.length_b   1.000
_cell.length_c   1.000
_cell.angle_alpha   90.00
_cell.angle_beta   90.00
_cell.angle_gamma   90.00
#
_symmetry.space_group_name_H-M   'P 1'
#
loop_
_entity.id
_entity.type
_entity.pdbx_description
1 polymer ?
#
loop_
_entity_poly.entity_id
_entity_poly.type
_entity_poly.pdbx_seq_one_letter_code
_entity_poly.pdbx_strand_id
1 'polypeptide(L)'
;MADHRLVAVILEVSDLDSSVALYRDAFGLDLHPGNNAVDDRWTGGSHAEISWTEGAYLHFSLYPAKEQPTSGVQISLSVDNIESAHAAAVSACARVLHEPRNELWGRSGRYADFDGNVIELTQHT
;
A
#
# COMPACT_ATOMS: atom_id res chain seq x y z
N MET A 1 -29.98 -9.18 2.40
CA MET A 1 -28.76 -8.93 3.16
C MET A 1 -27.53 -9.20 2.29
N ALA A 2 -26.60 -8.28 2.28
CA ALA A 2 -25.42 -8.42 1.46
C ALA A 2 -24.36 -9.24 2.18
N ASP A 3 -23.86 -10.29 1.52
CA ASP A 3 -22.78 -11.10 2.02
C ASP A 3 -21.43 -10.71 1.44
N HIS A 4 -21.43 -9.67 0.63
CA HIS A 4 -20.24 -9.25 -0.08
C HIS A 4 -19.37 -8.38 0.81
N ARG A 5 -18.06 -8.65 0.82
CA ARG A 5 -17.07 -7.89 1.57
C ARG A 5 -15.82 -7.73 0.71
N LEU A 6 -15.14 -6.61 0.92
CA LEU A 6 -13.82 -6.44 0.33
C LEU A 6 -12.83 -7.36 1.06
N VAL A 7 -12.15 -8.25 0.34
CA VAL A 7 -11.19 -9.17 0.94
C VAL A 7 -9.77 -8.98 0.42
N ALA A 8 -9.60 -8.28 -0.69
CA ALA A 8 -8.27 -8.08 -1.25
C ALA A 8 -8.19 -6.79 -2.05
N VAL A 9 -7.05 -6.16 -1.97
CA VAL A 9 -6.67 -5.06 -2.86
C VAL A 9 -5.37 -5.47 -3.54
N ILE A 10 -5.33 -5.40 -4.85
CA ILE A 10 -4.18 -5.79 -5.65
C ILE A 10 -3.78 -4.63 -6.53
N LEU A 11 -2.53 -4.21 -6.44
CA LEU A 11 -1.97 -3.21 -7.34
C LEU A 11 -0.94 -3.86 -8.25
N GLU A 12 -1.00 -3.53 -9.52
CA GLU A 12 0.04 -3.90 -10.46
C GLU A 12 1.02 -2.74 -10.57
N VAL A 13 2.30 -3.03 -10.40
CA VAL A 13 3.33 -2.00 -10.30
C VAL A 13 4.34 -2.15 -11.44
N SER A 14 4.91 -1.02 -11.83
CA SER A 14 5.88 -1.01 -12.95
C SER A 14 7.20 -1.69 -12.59
N ASP A 15 7.63 -1.59 -11.33
CA ASP A 15 8.85 -2.22 -10.83
C ASP A 15 8.58 -2.79 -9.45
N LEU A 16 8.51 -4.12 -9.39
CA LEU A 16 8.11 -4.78 -8.15
C LEU A 16 9.11 -4.55 -7.02
N ASP A 17 10.40 -4.71 -7.29
CA ASP A 17 11.41 -4.57 -6.23
C ASP A 17 11.42 -3.16 -5.64
N SER A 18 11.39 -2.16 -6.49
CA SER A 18 11.36 -0.76 -6.04
C SER A 18 10.09 -0.43 -5.28
N SER A 19 8.95 -0.93 -5.75
CA SER A 19 7.66 -0.68 -5.11
C SER A 19 7.57 -1.40 -3.76
N VAL A 20 8.06 -2.63 -3.67
CA VAL A 20 8.11 -3.35 -2.39
C VAL A 20 8.94 -2.58 -1.38
N ALA A 21 10.11 -2.09 -1.78
CA ALA A 21 10.98 -1.31 -0.90
C ALA A 21 10.28 -0.03 -0.44
N LEU A 22 9.62 0.66 -1.34
CA LEU A 22 8.89 1.88 -1.01
C LEU A 22 7.75 1.60 -0.01
N TYR A 23 6.91 0.60 -0.29
CA TYR A 23 5.78 0.28 0.57
C TYR A 23 6.22 -0.20 1.95
N ARG A 24 7.33 -0.92 2.04
CA ARG A 24 7.89 -1.37 3.32
C ARG A 24 8.51 -0.21 4.08
N ASP A 25 9.41 0.52 3.44
CA ASP A 25 10.26 1.50 4.13
C ASP A 25 9.55 2.83 4.35
N ALA A 26 8.75 3.28 3.37
CA ALA A 26 8.04 4.55 3.48
C ALA A 26 6.68 4.40 4.15
N PHE A 27 5.94 3.35 3.84
CA PHE A 27 4.54 3.22 4.27
C PHE A 27 4.34 2.17 5.36
N GLY A 28 5.41 1.50 5.78
CA GLY A 28 5.36 0.61 6.94
C GLY A 28 4.62 -0.71 6.73
N LEU A 29 4.38 -1.11 5.49
CA LEU A 29 3.73 -2.39 5.21
C LEU A 29 4.77 -3.49 5.13
N ASP A 30 4.67 -4.47 6.02
CA ASP A 30 5.61 -5.59 6.08
C ASP A 30 5.27 -6.63 5.01
N LEU A 31 5.47 -6.21 3.75
CA LEU A 31 5.24 -7.08 2.60
C LEU A 31 6.31 -8.16 2.55
N HIS A 32 5.88 -9.38 2.28
CA HIS A 32 6.78 -10.50 2.12
C HIS A 32 6.54 -11.18 0.77
N PRO A 33 7.53 -11.92 0.26
CA PRO A 33 7.35 -12.58 -1.03
C PRO A 33 6.22 -13.59 -1.01
N GLY A 34 5.38 -13.54 -2.04
CA GLY A 34 4.40 -14.55 -2.32
C GLY A 34 4.77 -15.23 -3.62
N ASN A 35 4.51 -16.51 -3.71
CA ASN A 35 4.75 -17.26 -4.94
C ASN A 35 3.53 -18.11 -5.19
N ASN A 36 2.68 -17.63 -6.09
CA ASN A 36 1.45 -18.32 -6.44
C ASN A 36 1.64 -19.08 -7.76
N ALA A 37 2.20 -20.28 -7.64
CA ALA A 37 2.50 -21.10 -8.80
C ALA A 37 1.25 -21.59 -9.53
N VAL A 38 0.08 -21.51 -8.88
CA VAL A 38 -1.18 -21.96 -9.49
C VAL A 38 -1.98 -20.81 -10.10
N ASP A 39 -1.54 -19.59 -9.93
CA ASP A 39 -2.22 -18.43 -10.50
C ASP A 39 -1.57 -18.07 -11.84
N ASP A 40 -2.14 -18.58 -12.90
CA ASP A 40 -1.59 -18.42 -14.23
C ASP A 40 -1.73 -17.01 -14.81
N ARG A 41 -2.45 -16.11 -14.14
CA ARG A 41 -2.47 -14.70 -14.50
C ARG A 41 -1.09 -14.06 -14.37
N TRP A 42 -0.25 -14.62 -13.51
CA TRP A 42 1.03 -14.03 -13.13
C TRP A 42 2.18 -14.96 -13.52
N THR A 43 2.14 -15.45 -14.74
CA THR A 43 3.12 -16.42 -15.25
C THR A 43 4.56 -15.99 -14.97
N GLY A 44 5.28 -16.84 -14.26
CA GLY A 44 6.67 -16.57 -13.90
C GLY A 44 6.83 -15.49 -12.87
N GLY A 45 5.73 -14.96 -12.36
CA GLY A 45 5.77 -13.84 -11.44
C GLY A 45 5.71 -14.25 -9.98
N SER A 46 6.65 -13.75 -9.20
CA SER A 46 6.47 -13.62 -7.78
C SER A 46 5.72 -12.32 -7.51
N HIS A 47 5.13 -12.22 -6.35
CA HIS A 47 4.46 -11.02 -5.90
C HIS A 47 4.82 -10.79 -4.43
N ALA A 48 4.45 -9.64 -3.90
CA ALA A 48 4.63 -9.34 -2.49
C ALA A 48 3.26 -9.12 -1.86
N GLU A 49 3.12 -9.56 -0.61
CA GLU A 49 1.80 -9.57 0.02
C GLU A 49 1.87 -9.36 1.52
N ILE A 50 0.78 -8.89 2.08
CA ILE A 50 0.52 -8.81 3.51
C ILE A 50 -0.97 -9.03 3.73
N SER A 51 -1.33 -9.64 4.86
CA SER A 51 -2.73 -9.86 5.22
C SER A 51 -2.97 -9.46 6.66
N TRP A 52 -4.16 -8.93 6.90
CA TRP A 52 -4.65 -8.65 8.24
C TRP A 52 -5.77 -9.64 8.51
N THR A 53 -5.66 -10.36 9.62
CA THR A 53 -6.61 -11.40 9.98
C THR A 53 -7.39 -11.08 11.24
N GLU A 54 -7.03 -10.02 11.93
CA GLU A 54 -7.77 -9.55 13.10
C GLU A 54 -9.05 -8.86 12.63
N GLY A 55 -10.18 -9.30 13.11
CA GLY A 55 -11.47 -8.83 12.63
C GLY A 55 -11.77 -9.36 11.25
N ALA A 56 -12.19 -8.50 10.34
CA ALA A 56 -12.44 -8.90 8.96
C ALA A 56 -11.13 -9.09 8.21
N TYR A 57 -11.01 -10.22 7.53
CA TYR A 57 -9.82 -10.50 6.73
C TYR A 57 -9.68 -9.51 5.59
N LEU A 58 -8.46 -8.99 5.41
CA LEU A 58 -8.10 -8.16 4.26
C LEU A 58 -6.69 -8.52 3.80
N HIS A 59 -6.53 -8.66 2.50
CA HIS A 59 -5.28 -8.98 1.86
C HIS A 59 -4.86 -7.83 0.94
N PHE A 60 -3.58 -7.49 0.94
CA PHE A 60 -3.01 -6.49 0.04
C PHE A 60 -1.80 -7.08 -0.66
N SER A 61 -1.73 -6.91 -1.97
CA SER A 61 -0.58 -7.43 -2.71
C SER A 61 -0.16 -6.50 -3.85
N LEU A 62 1.12 -6.58 -4.17
CA LEU A 62 1.74 -5.93 -5.31
C LEU A 62 2.19 -7.00 -6.29
N TYR A 63 1.78 -6.86 -7.55
CA TYR A 63 2.17 -7.75 -8.64
C TYR A 63 2.89 -6.95 -9.71
N PRO A 64 3.83 -7.55 -10.43
CA PRO A 64 4.42 -6.86 -11.58
C PRO A 64 3.37 -6.66 -12.67
N ALA A 65 3.28 -5.44 -13.19
CA ALA A 65 2.32 -5.13 -14.25
C ALA A 65 2.74 -5.81 -15.54
N LYS A 66 1.77 -6.37 -16.25
CA LYS A 66 2.00 -6.95 -17.58
C LYS A 66 1.94 -5.90 -18.66
N GLU A 67 1.05 -4.94 -18.51
CA GLU A 67 0.85 -3.86 -19.48
C GLU A 67 0.89 -2.53 -18.76
N GLN A 68 -0.25 -2.08 -18.25
CA GLN A 68 -0.36 -0.80 -17.55
C GLN A 68 -0.33 -1.03 -16.06
N PRO A 69 0.52 -0.32 -15.30
CA PRO A 69 0.44 -0.39 -13.86
C PRO A 69 -0.85 0.25 -13.33
N THR A 70 -1.26 -0.19 -12.16
CA THR A 70 -2.39 0.43 -11.45
C THR A 70 -2.02 1.87 -11.11
N SER A 71 -2.92 2.81 -11.39
CA SER A 71 -2.70 4.23 -11.15
C SER A 71 -4.01 4.88 -10.70
N GLY A 72 -3.90 5.94 -9.92
CA GLY A 72 -5.07 6.69 -9.50
C GLY A 72 -5.84 6.09 -8.34
N VAL A 73 -5.34 5.03 -7.71
CA VAL A 73 -5.95 4.43 -6.54
C VAL A 73 -5.50 5.19 -5.30
N GLN A 74 -6.40 5.39 -4.35
CA GLN A 74 -6.06 5.95 -3.06
C GLN A 74 -6.26 4.89 -1.98
N ILE A 75 -5.26 4.73 -1.12
CA ILE A 75 -5.28 3.80 -0.01
C ILE A 75 -4.97 4.59 1.25
N SER A 76 -5.77 4.37 2.30
CA SER A 76 -5.52 4.98 3.61
C SER A 76 -5.04 3.92 4.59
N LEU A 77 -3.94 4.22 5.27
CA LEU A 77 -3.35 3.35 6.28
C LEU A 77 -3.44 4.03 7.63
N SER A 78 -3.85 3.29 8.63
CA SER A 78 -3.86 3.77 10.01
C SER A 78 -2.47 3.63 10.61
N VAL A 79 -1.98 4.69 11.24
CA VAL A 79 -0.68 4.67 11.91
C VAL A 79 -0.85 5.14 13.35
N ASP A 80 0.04 4.67 14.22
CA ASP A 80 -0.02 5.06 15.64
C ASP A 80 0.50 6.47 15.87
N ASN A 81 1.52 6.86 15.12
CA ASN A 81 2.15 8.17 15.26
C ASN A 81 2.48 8.73 13.89
N ILE A 82 1.73 9.73 13.46
CA ILE A 82 1.87 10.28 12.11
C ILE A 82 3.22 10.99 11.92
N GLU A 83 3.76 11.60 12.95
CA GLU A 83 5.03 12.33 12.82
C GLU A 83 6.18 11.34 12.55
N SER A 84 6.19 10.20 13.25
CA SER A 84 7.16 9.12 13.00
C SER A 84 6.97 8.51 11.62
N ALA A 85 5.71 8.27 11.23
CA ALA A 85 5.39 7.70 9.95
C ALA A 85 5.80 8.63 8.80
N HIS A 86 5.57 9.94 8.98
CA HIS A 86 6.00 10.93 8.00
C HIS A 86 7.53 10.96 7.87
N ALA A 87 8.23 10.92 8.98
CA ALA A 87 9.70 10.90 8.98
C ALA A 87 10.22 9.68 8.23
N ALA A 88 9.62 8.51 8.42
CA ALA A 88 10.01 7.29 7.71
C ALA A 88 9.75 7.44 6.21
N ALA A 89 8.60 8.00 5.83
CA ALA A 89 8.26 8.22 4.43
C ALA A 89 9.28 9.15 3.75
N VAL A 90 9.63 10.23 4.41
CA VAL A 90 10.64 11.19 3.89
C VAL A 90 12.00 10.51 3.77
N SER A 91 12.41 9.75 4.79
CA SER A 91 13.70 9.05 4.77
C SER A 91 13.80 8.03 3.65
N ALA A 92 12.68 7.40 3.30
CA ALA A 92 12.61 6.44 2.20
C ALA A 92 12.37 7.11 0.84
N CYS A 93 12.44 8.43 0.78
CA CYS A 93 12.29 9.23 -0.43
C CYS A 93 10.92 9.10 -1.10
N ALA A 94 9.89 8.89 -0.31
CA ALA A 94 8.53 8.93 -0.84
C ALA A 94 8.19 10.35 -1.31
N ARG A 95 7.43 10.44 -2.38
CA ARG A 95 6.95 11.73 -2.86
C ARG A 95 5.85 12.23 -1.94
N VAL A 96 6.08 13.38 -1.31
CA VAL A 96 5.10 13.97 -0.40
C VAL A 96 4.14 14.83 -1.20
N LEU A 97 2.84 14.52 -1.13
CA LEU A 97 1.79 15.32 -1.74
C LEU A 97 1.32 16.41 -0.78
N HIS A 98 1.15 16.07 0.49
CA HIS A 98 1.05 17.06 1.55
C HIS A 98 1.55 16.48 2.86
N GLU A 99 2.14 17.36 3.67
CA GLU A 99 2.64 16.99 4.99
C GLU A 99 1.48 16.76 5.97
N PRO A 100 1.75 16.12 7.12
CA PRO A 100 0.70 15.89 8.11
C PRO A 100 -0.04 17.18 8.48
N ARG A 101 -1.36 17.09 8.44
CA ARG A 101 -2.24 18.19 8.81
C ARG A 101 -3.49 17.66 9.46
N ASN A 102 -4.17 18.49 10.22
CA ASN A 102 -5.39 18.09 10.91
C ASN A 102 -6.57 18.02 9.94
N GLU A 103 -7.26 16.90 9.98
CA GLU A 103 -8.47 16.66 9.21
C GLU A 103 -9.59 16.27 10.17
N LEU A 104 -10.82 16.15 9.67
CA LEU A 104 -11.95 15.77 10.51
C LEU A 104 -11.77 14.38 11.14
N TRP A 105 -11.11 13.48 10.43
CA TRP A 105 -10.93 12.07 10.84
C TRP A 105 -9.63 11.83 11.62
N GLY A 106 -8.77 12.83 11.74
CA GLY A 106 -7.50 12.69 12.42
C GLY A 106 -6.44 13.56 11.79
N ARG A 107 -5.19 13.23 12.03
CA ARG A 107 -4.07 13.96 11.44
C ARG A 107 -3.45 13.09 10.36
N SER A 108 -3.36 13.59 9.13
CA SER A 108 -2.93 12.77 8.01
C SER A 108 -1.99 13.48 7.06
N GLY A 109 -1.12 12.69 6.45
CA GLY A 109 -0.28 13.10 5.33
C GLY A 109 -0.58 12.26 4.11
N ARG A 110 -0.25 12.78 2.93
CA ARG A 110 -0.47 12.08 1.66
C ARG A 110 0.81 11.96 0.88
N TYR A 111 0.98 10.82 0.25
CA TYR A 111 2.20 10.45 -0.47
C TYR A 111 1.82 9.73 -1.75
N ALA A 112 2.70 9.79 -2.75
CA ALA A 112 2.48 9.07 -3.99
C ALA A 112 3.46 7.90 -4.08
N ASP A 113 2.98 6.79 -4.66
CA ASP A 113 3.88 5.72 -5.05
C ASP A 113 4.48 6.02 -6.44
N PHE A 114 5.25 5.06 -7.00
CA PHE A 114 5.92 5.29 -8.28
C PHE A 114 4.97 5.27 -9.48
N ASP A 115 3.77 4.74 -9.32
CA ASP A 115 2.83 4.55 -10.41
C ASP A 115 1.63 5.49 -10.36
N GLY A 116 1.67 6.47 -9.44
CA GLY A 116 0.62 7.48 -9.35
C GLY A 116 -0.54 7.10 -8.45
N ASN A 117 -0.35 6.15 -7.56
CA ASN A 117 -1.34 5.85 -6.53
C ASN A 117 -1.05 6.72 -5.30
N VAL A 118 -2.09 7.04 -4.55
CA VAL A 118 -1.99 7.91 -3.37
C VAL A 118 -2.09 7.05 -2.12
N ILE A 119 -1.14 7.24 -1.22
CA ILE A 119 -1.13 6.58 0.08
C ILE A 119 -1.34 7.66 1.15
N GLU A 120 -2.43 7.56 1.85
CA GLU A 120 -2.71 8.44 2.98
C GLU A 120 -2.33 7.71 4.26
N LEU A 121 -1.52 8.36 5.09
CA LEU A 121 -1.18 7.85 6.42
C LEU A 121 -1.96 8.68 7.43
N THR A 122 -2.73 8.04 8.28
CA THR A 122 -3.63 8.74 9.20
C THR A 122 -3.48 8.23 10.63
N GLN A 123 -3.28 9.15 11.54
CA GLN A 123 -3.39 8.90 12.97
C GLN A 123 -4.79 9.36 13.39
N HIS A 124 -5.65 8.40 13.73
CA HIS A 124 -7.01 8.69 14.15
C HIS A 124 -7.01 9.26 15.57
N THR A 125 -7.90 10.16 15.80
CA THR A 125 -8.08 10.76 17.15
C THR A 125 -8.91 9.87 18.05
#